data_7e7431f31ab7db06d1ae1e967e23b653
#
_entry.id   7e7431f31ab7db06d1ae1e967e23b653
#
_cell.length_a   1.000
_cell.length_b   1.000
_cell.length_c   1.000
_cell.angle_alpha   90.00
_cell.angle_beta   90.00
_cell.angle_gamma   90.00
#
_symmetry.space_group_name_H-M   'P 1'
#
loop_
_entity.id
_entity.type
_entity.pdbx_description
1 polymer ?
#
loop_
_entity_poly.entity_id
_entity_poly.type
_entity_poly.pdbx_seq_one_letter_code
_entity_poly.pdbx_strand_id
1 'polypeptide(L)'
;GKLPYTDIQLSLHSIMHIDAAGLLDTAQFIASPNCDERPTGTEISLLVIHNISLPPNEFSGQGVIDLFTNRIDPQAHPYYQSLQGLKVSAHFFVRRDGTIIQFVSCNDRAWHAGVSNWQGKDRCNDYSIGIELEGSDITPFTDTQYEVLITLTQCLCNQYPIQHIAGHSDVAPGRKTDPGPCFDWERYDSGLRRDFIKRSTNSTP
;
A
#
# COMPACT_ATOMS: atom_id res chain seq x y z
N GLY A 1 -13.83 24.39 -27.10
CA GLY A 1 -14.03 22.95 -27.32
C GLY A 1 -13.54 22.18 -26.09
N LYS A 2 -14.42 21.38 -25.48
CA LYS A 2 -14.03 20.45 -24.40
C LYS A 2 -13.19 19.37 -25.04
N LEU A 3 -11.96 19.16 -24.53
CA LEU A 3 -11.13 17.99 -24.86
C LEU A 3 -11.90 16.71 -24.50
N PRO A 4 -11.88 15.69 -25.34
CA PRO A 4 -12.58 14.45 -25.04
C PRO A 4 -11.98 13.77 -23.79
N TYR A 5 -12.86 13.23 -22.97
CA TYR A 5 -12.56 12.59 -21.66
C TYR A 5 -11.48 11.49 -21.74
N THR A 6 -11.25 10.94 -22.91
CA THR A 6 -10.23 9.91 -23.18
C THR A 6 -8.79 10.42 -23.12
N ASP A 7 -8.55 11.71 -23.42
CA ASP A 7 -7.18 12.24 -23.44
C ASP A 7 -6.66 12.58 -22.03
N ILE A 8 -7.57 12.90 -21.11
CA ILE A 8 -7.21 13.19 -19.71
C ILE A 8 -6.83 11.92 -18.97
N GLN A 9 -7.49 10.79 -19.25
CA GLN A 9 -7.20 9.51 -18.62
C GLN A 9 -5.88 8.90 -19.10
N LEU A 10 -5.57 9.04 -20.38
CA LEU A 10 -4.26 8.63 -20.94
C LEU A 10 -3.11 9.43 -20.35
N SER A 11 -3.32 10.70 -20.05
CA SER A 11 -2.34 11.59 -19.41
C SER A 11 -2.02 11.17 -17.97
N LEU A 12 -3.00 10.69 -17.20
CA LEU A 12 -2.79 10.24 -15.80
C LEU A 12 -2.04 8.90 -15.74
N HIS A 13 -2.25 8.00 -16.68
CA HIS A 13 -1.54 6.70 -16.76
C HIS A 13 -0.06 6.85 -17.12
N SER A 14 0.35 7.93 -17.78
CA SER A 14 1.75 8.23 -18.11
C SER A 14 2.51 8.91 -16.96
N ILE A 15 1.84 9.28 -15.84
CA ILE A 15 2.42 10.10 -14.77
C ILE A 15 3.18 9.26 -13.75
N MET A 16 2.79 8.01 -13.50
CA MET A 16 3.47 7.13 -12.54
C MET A 16 4.36 6.13 -13.23
N HIS A 17 5.63 6.10 -12.83
CA HIS A 17 6.62 5.17 -13.34
C HIS A 17 7.48 4.64 -12.18
N ILE A 18 7.71 3.32 -12.19
CA ILE A 18 8.64 2.66 -11.26
C ILE A 18 9.87 2.28 -12.04
N ASP A 19 11.02 2.73 -11.59
CA ASP A 19 12.30 2.46 -12.23
C ASP A 19 12.86 1.07 -11.87
N ALA A 20 14.01 0.72 -12.46
CA ALA A 20 14.68 -0.55 -12.19
C ALA A 20 15.16 -0.70 -10.74
N ALA A 21 15.35 0.40 -10.01
CA ALA A 21 15.68 0.40 -8.59
C ALA A 21 14.44 0.20 -7.69
N GLY A 22 13.25 0.07 -8.28
CA GLY A 22 12.00 -0.13 -7.54
C GLY A 22 11.44 1.13 -6.91
N LEU A 23 11.78 2.31 -7.44
CA LEU A 23 11.37 3.60 -6.91
C LEU A 23 10.31 4.25 -7.81
N LEU A 24 9.24 4.74 -7.17
CA LEU A 24 8.17 5.47 -7.84
C LEU A 24 8.55 6.94 -8.00
N ASP A 25 8.47 7.46 -9.24
CA ASP A 25 8.87 8.82 -9.58
C ASP A 25 8.02 9.92 -8.93
N THR A 26 6.74 9.66 -8.71
CA THR A 26 5.81 10.64 -8.11
C THR A 26 5.76 10.59 -6.58
N ALA A 27 6.48 9.67 -5.95
CA ALA A 27 6.55 9.57 -4.50
C ALA A 27 7.72 10.37 -3.92
N GLN A 28 7.52 10.92 -2.73
CA GLN A 28 8.63 11.35 -1.89
C GLN A 28 9.25 10.10 -1.26
N PHE A 29 10.55 9.89 -1.44
CA PHE A 29 11.25 8.76 -0.83
C PHE A 29 11.85 9.16 0.52
N ILE A 30 11.44 8.45 1.57
CA ILE A 30 11.99 8.57 2.92
C ILE A 30 12.39 7.16 3.37
N ALA A 31 13.68 6.85 3.34
CA ALA A 31 14.17 5.51 3.58
C ALA A 31 13.85 5.01 4.99
N SER A 32 13.17 3.87 5.07
CA SER A 32 13.01 3.10 6.31
C SER A 32 14.17 2.12 6.50
N PRO A 33 14.75 2.01 7.70
CA PRO A 33 15.70 0.94 8.00
C PRO A 33 15.03 -0.41 8.21
N ASN A 34 13.70 -0.45 8.33
CA ASN A 34 12.91 -1.65 8.62
C ASN A 34 12.60 -2.42 7.33
N CYS A 35 13.63 -2.85 6.66
CA CYS A 35 13.54 -3.62 5.42
C CYS A 35 14.76 -4.52 5.27
N ASP A 36 14.67 -5.49 4.39
CA ASP A 36 15.76 -6.38 4.03
C ASP A 36 15.56 -6.95 2.62
N GLU A 37 16.40 -7.87 2.22
CA GLU A 37 16.29 -8.51 0.91
C GLU A 37 15.13 -9.53 0.89
N ARG A 38 14.46 -9.63 -0.26
CA ARG A 38 13.53 -10.74 -0.50
C ARG A 38 14.30 -12.05 -0.65
N PRO A 39 13.70 -13.19 -0.29
CA PRO A 39 14.30 -14.49 -0.59
C PRO A 39 14.62 -14.62 -2.08
N THR A 40 15.79 -15.19 -2.40
CA THR A 40 16.25 -15.37 -3.78
C THR A 40 15.24 -16.12 -4.63
N GLY A 41 14.94 -15.62 -5.83
CA GLY A 41 14.01 -16.23 -6.77
C GLY A 41 12.54 -16.01 -6.46
N THR A 42 12.22 -15.17 -5.47
CA THR A 42 10.84 -14.85 -5.12
C THR A 42 10.28 -13.77 -6.07
N GLU A 43 9.16 -14.08 -6.70
CA GLU A 43 8.40 -13.09 -7.48
C GLU A 43 7.48 -12.26 -6.58
N ILE A 44 7.30 -10.99 -6.94
CA ILE A 44 6.32 -10.11 -6.31
C ILE A 44 4.96 -10.41 -6.93
N SER A 45 4.10 -11.13 -6.19
CA SER A 45 2.84 -11.66 -6.70
C SER A 45 1.61 -11.18 -5.95
N LEU A 46 1.78 -10.43 -4.87
CA LEU A 46 0.69 -10.01 -3.98
C LEU A 46 0.80 -8.52 -3.65
N LEU A 47 -0.32 -7.81 -3.67
CA LEU A 47 -0.48 -6.52 -3.00
C LEU A 47 -1.26 -6.70 -1.71
N VAL A 48 -0.81 -6.07 -0.63
CA VAL A 48 -1.52 -6.04 0.65
C VAL A 48 -1.90 -4.61 0.98
N ILE A 49 -3.20 -4.38 1.16
CA ILE A 49 -3.76 -3.07 1.48
C ILE A 49 -3.99 -2.98 2.98
N HIS A 50 -3.52 -1.86 3.56
CA HIS A 50 -3.58 -1.55 4.97
C HIS A 50 -4.23 -0.19 5.21
N ASN A 51 -4.59 0.10 6.45
CA ASN A 51 -4.78 1.46 6.94
C ASN A 51 -3.87 1.71 8.14
N ILE A 52 -3.46 2.95 8.32
CA ILE A 52 -2.69 3.39 9.47
C ILE A 52 -2.94 4.87 9.73
N SER A 53 -2.99 5.23 11.01
CA SER A 53 -2.92 6.61 11.48
C SER A 53 -2.21 6.65 12.83
N LEU A 54 -1.39 7.66 13.05
CA LEU A 54 -0.65 7.85 14.30
C LEU A 54 -0.55 9.33 14.68
N PRO A 55 -1.05 9.71 15.86
CA PRO A 55 -1.81 8.86 16.80
C PRO A 55 -3.07 8.28 16.15
N PRO A 56 -3.68 7.21 16.70
CA PRO A 56 -4.86 6.59 16.08
C PRO A 56 -5.98 7.60 15.82
N ASN A 57 -6.54 7.58 14.60
CA ASN A 57 -7.59 8.47 14.12
C ASN A 57 -7.18 9.94 13.95
N GLU A 58 -5.89 10.26 14.03
CA GLU A 58 -5.34 11.58 13.72
C GLU A 58 -4.56 11.52 12.42
N PHE A 59 -4.80 12.49 11.55
CA PHE A 59 -4.26 12.49 10.19
C PHE A 59 -3.33 13.68 9.95
N SER A 60 -2.53 13.60 8.88
CA SER A 60 -1.66 14.67 8.38
C SER A 60 -0.43 15.00 9.25
N GLY A 61 -0.19 14.23 10.32
CA GLY A 61 0.98 14.41 11.18
C GLY A 61 2.19 13.59 10.72
N GLN A 62 3.20 13.52 11.58
CA GLN A 62 4.47 12.83 11.32
C GLN A 62 4.52 11.40 11.92
N GLY A 63 3.48 10.97 12.62
CA GLY A 63 3.52 9.74 13.41
C GLY A 63 3.88 8.50 12.61
N VAL A 64 3.27 8.31 11.44
CA VAL A 64 3.55 7.14 10.58
C VAL A 64 4.98 7.20 10.04
N ILE A 65 5.43 8.37 9.60
CA ILE A 65 6.81 8.57 9.12
C ILE A 65 7.80 8.24 10.24
N ASP A 66 7.55 8.73 11.45
CA ASP A 66 8.40 8.49 12.61
C ASP A 66 8.41 7.00 13.00
N LEU A 67 7.27 6.32 12.93
CA LEU A 67 7.20 4.88 13.19
C LEU A 67 8.07 4.10 12.19
N PHE A 68 7.92 4.36 10.91
CA PHE A 68 8.62 3.62 9.86
C PHE A 68 10.11 3.94 9.78
N THR A 69 10.54 5.05 10.38
CA THR A 69 11.94 5.46 10.44
C THR A 69 12.57 5.32 11.84
N ASN A 70 11.86 4.67 12.77
CA ASN A 70 12.31 4.42 14.15
C ASN A 70 12.61 5.71 14.93
N ARG A 71 11.82 6.76 14.71
CA ARG A 71 11.96 8.09 15.33
C ARG A 71 10.81 8.44 16.28
N ILE A 72 9.98 7.47 16.64
CA ILE A 72 8.88 7.71 17.59
C ILE A 72 9.46 8.18 18.92
N ASP A 73 8.98 9.32 19.40
CA ASP A 73 9.21 9.79 20.76
C ASP A 73 8.12 9.20 21.66
N PRO A 74 8.47 8.28 22.59
CA PRO A 74 7.48 7.65 23.48
C PRO A 74 6.76 8.65 24.36
N GLN A 75 7.35 9.84 24.59
CA GLN A 75 6.78 10.88 25.44
C GLN A 75 5.83 11.82 24.69
N ALA A 76 5.82 11.77 23.35
CA ALA A 76 5.00 12.70 22.54
C ALA A 76 3.51 12.40 22.60
N HIS A 77 3.11 11.15 22.85
CA HIS A 77 1.72 10.74 22.97
C HIS A 77 1.61 9.45 23.80
N PRO A 78 0.58 9.28 24.65
CA PRO A 78 0.41 8.08 25.48
C PRO A 78 0.41 6.77 24.68
N TYR A 79 -0.21 6.76 23.49
CA TYR A 79 -0.25 5.60 22.61
C TYR A 79 1.13 5.16 22.16
N TYR A 80 2.07 6.09 22.02
CA TYR A 80 3.42 5.80 21.51
C TYR A 80 4.26 4.95 22.44
N GLN A 81 3.91 4.87 23.72
CA GLN A 81 4.58 4.00 24.68
C GLN A 81 4.44 2.51 24.28
N SER A 82 3.31 2.13 23.70
CA SER A 82 3.05 0.78 23.22
C SER A 82 3.82 0.44 21.94
N LEU A 83 4.37 1.43 21.25
CA LEU A 83 5.11 1.28 20.00
C LEU A 83 6.62 1.13 20.19
N GLN A 84 7.11 1.24 21.44
CA GLN A 84 8.55 1.09 21.73
C GLN A 84 9.08 -0.26 21.26
N GLY A 85 10.16 -0.23 20.49
CA GLY A 85 10.80 -1.43 19.96
C GLY A 85 10.07 -2.07 18.77
N LEU A 86 8.90 -1.55 18.37
CA LEU A 86 8.21 -2.04 17.18
C LEU A 86 8.94 -1.55 15.92
N LYS A 87 9.39 -2.49 15.10
CA LYS A 87 10.09 -2.22 13.84
C LYS A 87 9.24 -2.72 12.68
N VAL A 88 8.57 -1.80 12.03
CA VAL A 88 7.65 -2.05 10.90
C VAL A 88 7.87 -1.02 9.81
N SER A 89 7.41 -1.34 8.61
CA SER A 89 7.41 -0.45 7.47
C SER A 89 6.35 -0.89 6.46
N ALA A 90 6.15 -0.08 5.44
CA ALA A 90 5.46 -0.46 4.21
C ALA A 90 6.22 0.14 3.04
N HIS A 91 5.95 -0.33 1.83
CA HIS A 91 6.54 0.26 0.63
C HIS A 91 6.00 1.66 0.38
N PHE A 92 4.67 1.81 0.45
CA PHE A 92 3.99 3.07 0.14
C PHE A 92 3.03 3.47 1.26
N PHE A 93 2.92 4.77 1.46
CA PHE A 93 1.94 5.42 2.32
C PHE A 93 1.21 6.47 1.51
N VAL A 94 -0.11 6.31 1.35
CA VAL A 94 -0.97 7.24 0.61
C VAL A 94 -1.74 8.07 1.62
N ARG A 95 -1.43 9.36 1.69
CA ARG A 95 -2.04 10.29 2.63
C ARG A 95 -3.45 10.66 2.21
N ARG A 96 -4.19 11.31 3.11
CA ARG A 96 -5.58 11.75 2.87
C ARG A 96 -5.73 12.64 1.64
N ASP A 97 -4.72 13.44 1.33
CA ASP A 97 -4.69 14.33 0.16
C ASP A 97 -4.17 13.66 -1.12
N GLY A 98 -3.84 12.40 -1.06
CA GLY A 98 -3.28 11.63 -2.17
C GLY A 98 -1.76 11.68 -2.30
N THR A 99 -1.06 12.43 -1.45
CA THR A 99 0.41 12.43 -1.43
C THR A 99 0.92 11.03 -1.15
N ILE A 100 1.90 10.57 -1.95
CA ILE A 100 2.54 9.26 -1.78
C ILE A 100 3.92 9.46 -1.16
N ILE A 101 4.17 8.73 -0.07
CA ILE A 101 5.51 8.57 0.49
C ILE A 101 5.92 7.12 0.28
N GLN A 102 7.11 6.91 -0.27
CA GLN A 102 7.71 5.58 -0.39
C GLN A 102 8.82 5.44 0.66
N PHE A 103 8.80 4.32 1.40
CA PHE A 103 9.77 4.05 2.47
C PHE A 103 10.75 2.95 2.12
N VAL A 104 10.37 2.05 1.24
CA VAL A 104 11.14 0.86 0.87
C VAL A 104 11.05 0.67 -0.64
N SER A 105 12.18 0.39 -1.28
CA SER A 105 12.17 -0.02 -2.68
C SER A 105 11.28 -1.24 -2.87
N CYS A 106 10.52 -1.28 -3.97
CA CYS A 106 9.72 -2.46 -4.31
C CYS A 106 10.56 -3.73 -4.47
N ASN A 107 11.85 -3.59 -4.78
CA ASN A 107 12.78 -4.73 -4.90
C ASN A 107 13.09 -5.37 -3.55
N ASP A 108 12.91 -4.63 -2.46
CA ASP A 108 13.20 -5.08 -1.10
C ASP A 108 11.94 -5.53 -0.38
N ARG A 109 12.14 -6.25 0.71
CA ARG A 109 11.08 -6.73 1.59
C ARG A 109 10.81 -5.69 2.67
N ALA A 110 9.63 -5.04 2.63
CA ALA A 110 9.12 -4.23 3.74
C ALA A 110 8.50 -5.14 4.82
N TRP A 111 8.41 -4.65 6.03
CA TRP A 111 7.89 -5.39 7.19
C TRP A 111 6.50 -4.88 7.55
N HIS A 112 5.47 -5.34 6.80
CA HIS A 112 4.11 -4.83 6.93
C HIS A 112 3.05 -5.87 7.31
N ALA A 113 3.26 -7.16 7.00
CA ALA A 113 2.23 -8.19 7.15
C ALA A 113 2.36 -8.99 8.45
N GLY A 114 3.57 -9.10 9.02
CA GLY A 114 3.83 -9.95 10.17
C GLY A 114 3.54 -11.43 9.89
N VAL A 115 3.08 -12.15 10.91
CA VAL A 115 2.62 -13.53 10.76
C VAL A 115 1.40 -13.54 9.84
N SER A 116 1.51 -14.19 8.69
CA SER A 116 0.56 -14.09 7.61
C SER A 116 0.61 -15.30 6.70
N ASN A 117 -0.50 -15.51 5.97
CA ASN A 117 -0.62 -16.59 4.98
C ASN A 117 -1.58 -16.13 3.88
N TRP A 118 -1.22 -16.40 2.64
CA TRP A 118 -2.10 -16.21 1.51
C TRP A 118 -2.14 -17.48 0.67
N GLN A 119 -3.32 -18.09 0.60
CA GLN A 119 -3.57 -19.31 -0.18
C GLN A 119 -2.55 -20.44 0.09
N GLY A 120 -2.23 -20.66 1.37
CA GLY A 120 -1.32 -21.70 1.81
C GLY A 120 0.16 -21.30 1.84
N LYS A 121 0.50 -20.08 1.44
CA LYS A 121 1.88 -19.57 1.44
C LYS A 121 2.09 -18.60 2.59
N ASP A 122 2.99 -18.94 3.51
CA ASP A 122 3.34 -18.13 4.67
C ASP A 122 4.21 -16.93 4.30
N ARG A 123 4.42 -16.05 5.28
CA ARG A 123 5.34 -14.90 5.19
C ARG A 123 5.07 -14.03 3.98
N CYS A 124 3.89 -13.40 3.98
CA CYS A 124 3.46 -12.55 2.88
C CYS A 124 4.42 -11.39 2.59
N ASN A 125 5.21 -10.92 3.57
CA ASN A 125 6.26 -9.93 3.33
C ASN A 125 7.25 -10.37 2.24
N ASP A 126 7.54 -11.66 2.14
CA ASP A 126 8.53 -12.18 1.20
C ASP A 126 8.19 -11.87 -0.25
N TYR A 127 6.90 -11.90 -0.62
CA TYR A 127 6.44 -11.85 -2.00
C TYR A 127 5.38 -10.78 -2.27
N SER A 128 5.22 -9.82 -1.36
CA SER A 128 4.21 -8.77 -1.50
C SER A 128 4.79 -7.36 -1.51
N ILE A 129 3.96 -6.44 -1.98
CA ILE A 129 4.12 -5.00 -1.77
C ILE A 129 3.02 -4.56 -0.82
N GLY A 130 3.39 -3.86 0.25
CA GLY A 130 2.46 -3.28 1.22
C GLY A 130 2.17 -1.81 0.92
N ILE A 131 0.87 -1.48 0.85
CA ILE A 131 0.38 -0.11 0.67
C ILE A 131 -0.46 0.24 1.90
N GLU A 132 -0.05 1.28 2.60
CA GLU A 132 -0.79 1.86 3.73
C GLU A 132 -1.60 3.06 3.26
N LEU A 133 -2.89 3.06 3.57
CA LEU A 133 -3.74 4.24 3.41
C LEU A 133 -3.84 4.98 4.74
N GLU A 134 -3.58 6.28 4.74
CA GLU A 134 -3.79 7.12 5.93
C GLU A 134 -5.27 7.13 6.29
N GLY A 135 -5.60 6.52 7.40
CA GLY A 135 -6.99 6.36 7.82
C GLY A 135 -7.13 5.45 9.02
N SER A 136 -8.33 4.92 9.19
CA SER A 136 -8.69 4.05 10.31
C SER A 136 -9.82 3.11 9.91
N ASP A 137 -10.19 2.20 10.82
CA ASP A 137 -11.34 1.32 10.62
C ASP A 137 -12.69 2.05 10.73
N ILE A 138 -12.72 3.28 11.25
CA ILE A 138 -13.95 4.03 11.54
C ILE A 138 -14.14 5.28 10.69
N THR A 139 -13.18 5.61 9.82
CA THR A 139 -13.25 6.82 8.99
C THR A 139 -13.19 6.43 7.51
N PRO A 140 -14.15 6.87 6.68
CA PRO A 140 -14.08 6.65 5.23
C PRO A 140 -12.81 7.24 4.62
N PHE A 141 -12.27 6.56 3.62
CA PHE A 141 -11.14 7.08 2.84
C PHE A 141 -11.62 8.16 1.87
N THR A 142 -10.70 9.03 1.46
CA THR A 142 -11.05 10.14 0.56
C THR A 142 -11.15 9.65 -0.89
N ASP A 143 -11.90 10.40 -1.71
CA ASP A 143 -11.97 10.14 -3.15
C ASP A 143 -10.58 10.16 -3.79
N THR A 144 -9.75 11.11 -3.39
CA THR A 144 -8.37 11.23 -3.87
C THR A 144 -7.53 10.01 -3.50
N GLN A 145 -7.71 9.44 -2.32
CA GLN A 145 -7.01 8.22 -1.93
C GLN A 145 -7.38 7.03 -2.83
N TYR A 146 -8.66 6.86 -3.18
CA TYR A 146 -9.06 5.80 -4.12
C TYR A 146 -8.47 6.01 -5.51
N GLU A 147 -8.51 7.23 -6.03
CA GLU A 147 -7.94 7.57 -7.34
C GLU A 147 -6.44 7.27 -7.39
N VAL A 148 -5.70 7.71 -6.39
CA VAL A 148 -4.26 7.49 -6.29
C VAL A 148 -3.94 6.01 -6.09
N LEU A 149 -4.69 5.31 -5.23
CA LEU A 149 -4.50 3.87 -5.00
C LEU A 149 -4.72 3.06 -6.27
N ILE A 150 -5.77 3.36 -7.03
CA ILE A 150 -6.06 2.69 -8.31
C ILE A 150 -4.91 2.91 -9.29
N THR A 151 -4.46 4.15 -9.47
CA THR A 151 -3.34 4.47 -10.38
C THR A 151 -2.04 3.80 -9.95
N LEU A 152 -1.73 3.83 -8.67
CA LEU A 152 -0.55 3.16 -8.11
C LEU A 152 -0.62 1.64 -8.32
N THR A 153 -1.77 1.04 -8.06
CA THR A 153 -1.98 -0.40 -8.27
C THR A 153 -1.77 -0.79 -9.73
N GLN A 154 -2.30 -0.01 -10.67
CA GLN A 154 -2.10 -0.25 -12.10
C GLN A 154 -0.63 -0.16 -12.49
N CYS A 155 0.09 0.83 -11.97
CA CYS A 155 1.52 0.98 -12.19
C CYS A 155 2.30 -0.24 -11.67
N LEU A 156 1.98 -0.71 -10.46
CA LEU A 156 2.61 -1.89 -9.85
C LEU A 156 2.31 -3.17 -10.63
N CYS A 157 1.06 -3.36 -11.06
CA CYS A 157 0.67 -4.52 -11.86
C CYS A 157 1.32 -4.54 -13.25
N ASN A 158 1.64 -3.38 -13.82
CA ASN A 158 2.40 -3.31 -15.07
C ASN A 158 3.87 -3.64 -14.89
N GLN A 159 4.44 -3.37 -13.73
CA GLN A 159 5.85 -3.58 -13.46
C GLN A 159 6.17 -4.97 -12.88
N TYR A 160 5.26 -5.54 -12.09
CA TYR A 160 5.46 -6.78 -11.36
C TYR A 160 4.37 -7.80 -11.68
N PRO A 161 4.66 -9.13 -11.58
CA PRO A 161 3.70 -10.19 -11.88
C PRO A 161 2.69 -10.38 -10.74
N ILE A 162 2.00 -9.32 -10.34
CA ILE A 162 1.02 -9.34 -9.27
C ILE A 162 -0.21 -10.11 -9.73
N GLN A 163 -0.60 -11.13 -8.97
CA GLN A 163 -1.72 -12.02 -9.25
C GLN A 163 -2.93 -11.73 -8.38
N HIS A 164 -2.70 -11.24 -7.14
CA HIS A 164 -3.75 -11.02 -6.16
C HIS A 164 -3.54 -9.71 -5.41
N ILE A 165 -4.67 -9.16 -4.96
CA ILE A 165 -4.74 -8.01 -4.05
C ILE A 165 -5.57 -8.46 -2.86
N ALA A 166 -5.04 -8.29 -1.67
CA ALA A 166 -5.69 -8.69 -0.41
C ALA A 166 -5.59 -7.58 0.63
N GLY A 167 -6.49 -7.59 1.60
CA GLY A 167 -6.34 -6.78 2.80
C GLY A 167 -5.45 -7.47 3.83
N HIS A 168 -4.91 -6.70 4.77
CA HIS A 168 -4.16 -7.28 5.89
C HIS A 168 -5.04 -8.29 6.67
N SER A 169 -6.33 -7.99 6.84
CA SER A 169 -7.30 -8.89 7.47
C SER A 169 -7.46 -10.22 6.72
N ASP A 170 -7.23 -10.25 5.42
CA ASP A 170 -7.31 -11.48 4.62
C ASP A 170 -6.10 -12.38 4.80
N VAL A 171 -4.91 -11.80 4.98
CA VAL A 171 -3.65 -12.56 5.15
C VAL A 171 -3.32 -12.84 6.61
N ALA A 172 -3.95 -12.15 7.55
CA ALA A 172 -3.81 -12.33 8.99
C ALA A 172 -5.18 -12.31 9.69
N PRO A 173 -6.11 -13.21 9.30
CA PRO A 173 -7.47 -13.21 9.84
C PRO A 173 -7.45 -13.44 11.35
N GLY A 174 -8.33 -12.75 12.08
CA GLY A 174 -8.41 -12.81 13.54
C GLY A 174 -7.34 -12.01 14.28
N ARG A 175 -6.27 -11.58 13.59
CA ARG A 175 -5.19 -10.78 14.17
C ARG A 175 -5.22 -9.32 13.69
N LYS A 176 -5.61 -9.09 12.44
CA LYS A 176 -5.68 -7.76 11.82
C LYS A 176 -7.04 -7.50 11.20
N THR A 177 -7.45 -6.24 11.23
CA THR A 177 -8.73 -5.77 10.69
C THR A 177 -8.58 -4.86 9.47
N ASP A 178 -7.42 -4.23 9.31
CA ASP A 178 -7.17 -3.29 8.22
C ASP A 178 -7.19 -3.95 6.83
N PRO A 179 -7.63 -3.27 5.78
CA PRO A 179 -7.95 -1.85 5.68
C PRO A 179 -9.27 -1.45 6.33
N GLY A 180 -9.99 -2.38 6.97
CA GLY A 180 -11.17 -2.13 7.78
C GLY A 180 -12.47 -2.01 6.99
N PRO A 181 -13.61 -1.91 7.72
CA PRO A 181 -14.94 -1.91 7.11
C PRO A 181 -15.27 -0.63 6.32
N CYS A 182 -14.49 0.45 6.53
CA CYS A 182 -14.66 1.70 5.78
C CYS A 182 -13.96 1.66 4.41
N PHE A 183 -13.19 0.62 4.10
CA PHE A 183 -12.59 0.49 2.79
C PHE A 183 -13.59 -0.10 1.80
N ASP A 184 -13.86 0.62 0.72
CA ASP A 184 -14.80 0.24 -0.32
C ASP A 184 -14.09 -0.61 -1.38
N TRP A 185 -14.06 -1.92 -1.18
CA TRP A 185 -13.48 -2.89 -2.10
C TRP A 185 -14.15 -2.87 -3.48
N GLU A 186 -15.47 -2.69 -3.52
CA GLU A 186 -16.21 -2.63 -4.79
C GLU A 186 -15.78 -1.45 -5.63
N ARG A 187 -15.63 -0.27 -5.03
CA ARG A 187 -15.11 0.92 -5.69
C ARG A 187 -13.71 0.70 -6.22
N TYR A 188 -12.83 0.13 -5.41
CA TYR A 188 -11.45 -0.19 -5.80
C TYR A 188 -11.41 -1.17 -6.97
N ASP A 189 -12.11 -2.30 -6.84
CA ASP A 189 -12.18 -3.33 -7.87
C ASP A 189 -12.78 -2.78 -9.18
N SER A 190 -13.83 -1.98 -9.09
CA SER A 190 -14.46 -1.36 -10.26
C SER A 190 -13.52 -0.40 -10.98
N GLY A 191 -12.73 0.38 -10.22
CA GLY A 191 -11.71 1.27 -10.77
C GLY A 191 -10.62 0.51 -11.50
N LEU A 192 -10.18 -0.61 -10.97
CA LEU A 192 -9.19 -1.48 -11.59
C LEU A 192 -9.72 -2.18 -12.85
N ARG A 193 -10.95 -2.66 -12.84
CA ARG A 193 -11.58 -3.39 -13.97
C ARG A 193 -11.74 -2.53 -15.21
N ARG A 194 -11.96 -1.23 -15.07
CA ARG A 194 -12.09 -0.32 -16.23
C ARG A 194 -10.87 -0.36 -17.12
N ASP A 195 -9.68 -0.61 -16.53
CA ASP A 195 -8.42 -0.57 -17.24
C ASP A 195 -7.79 -1.96 -17.45
N PHE A 196 -8.30 -3.02 -16.79
CA PHE A 196 -7.77 -4.38 -16.81
C PHE A 196 -8.78 -5.45 -17.24
N ILE A 197 -9.74 -5.11 -18.08
CA ILE A 197 -10.74 -6.05 -18.64
C ILE A 197 -10.09 -7.33 -19.20
N LYS A 198 -8.82 -7.26 -19.67
CA LYS A 198 -8.09 -8.40 -20.23
C LYS A 198 -7.48 -9.36 -19.18
N ARG A 199 -7.32 -8.94 -17.90
CA ARG A 199 -6.75 -9.82 -16.86
C ARG A 199 -7.80 -10.63 -16.10
N SER A 200 -9.02 -10.11 -15.94
CA SER A 200 -10.09 -10.80 -15.23
C SER A 200 -10.73 -11.92 -16.05
N THR A 201 -10.58 -11.97 -17.38
CA THR A 201 -11.15 -13.00 -18.26
C THR A 201 -10.30 -14.27 -18.37
N ASN A 202 -9.06 -14.26 -17.87
CA ASN A 202 -8.14 -15.40 -17.88
C ASN A 202 -8.08 -16.18 -16.56
N SER A 203 -8.82 -15.78 -15.54
CA SER A 203 -8.99 -16.53 -14.29
C SER A 203 -10.28 -17.32 -14.33
N THR A 204 -10.34 -18.32 -15.19
CA THR A 204 -11.36 -19.36 -15.10
C THR A 204 -10.84 -20.46 -14.18
N PRO A 205 -11.70 -21.04 -13.31
CA PRO A 205 -11.31 -21.99 -12.27
C PRO A 205 -10.67 -23.26 -12.80
#